data_b94cad8e1a870bff4b7d682b60cf32c3
#
_entry.id   b94cad8e1a870bff4b7d682b60cf32c3
#
_cell.length_a   1.000
_cell.length_b   1.000
_cell.length_c   1.000
_cell.angle_alpha   90.00
_cell.angle_beta   90.00
_cell.angle_gamma   90.00
#
_symmetry.space_group_name_H-M   'P 1'
#
loop_
_entity.id
_entity.type
_entity.pdbx_description
1 polymer ?
#
loop_
_entity_poly.entity_id
_entity_poly.type
_entity_poly.pdbx_seq_one_letter_code
_entity_poly.pdbx_strand_id
1 'polypeptide(L)'
;MANKIILQSKDKMDYGRREAMNSLKTNLSFCGDDTHVILFTSCTPDEGKSTVTMDLARSLAEDGKKVILVDADLRKSVLVGRHRITSEQEIYGLSHYLAGQKKLQDIIQQTDIENFDLIVAGPTVPNPTGLLGNTYFANMIEVLKSSYDMVLVDCPPLGWVIDAAVVAPLCDSAILVVESNAISYRYLQDVKKQLELTGVRILGVVLNKVKMETGGYYNRYGGHYGKYGKYGKYGKYGKYGKYEQYGETADKDK
;
A
#
# COMPACT_ATOMS: atom_id res chain seq x y z
N MET A 1 10.36 -10.35 -26.59
CA MET A 1 9.09 -9.63 -26.32
C MET A 1 8.78 -9.84 -24.86
N ALA A 2 8.34 -8.80 -24.15
CA ALA A 2 7.93 -8.94 -22.73
C ALA A 2 6.74 -9.91 -22.65
N ASN A 3 6.75 -10.79 -21.65
CA ASN A 3 5.67 -11.74 -21.44
C ASN A 3 4.45 -10.99 -20.91
N LYS A 4 3.27 -11.21 -21.50
CA LYS A 4 2.03 -10.54 -21.10
C LYS A 4 1.21 -11.45 -20.22
N ILE A 5 0.79 -10.95 -19.07
CA ILE A 5 -0.09 -11.63 -18.12
C ILE A 5 -1.43 -10.92 -18.01
N ILE A 6 -2.47 -11.68 -17.69
CA ILE A 6 -3.83 -11.17 -17.50
C ILE A 6 -4.21 -11.36 -16.03
N LEU A 7 -4.64 -10.27 -15.39
CA LEU A 7 -5.17 -10.28 -14.04
C LEU A 7 -6.67 -10.52 -14.08
N GLN A 8 -7.11 -11.79 -13.97
CA GLN A 8 -8.53 -12.15 -14.12
C GLN A 8 -9.41 -11.70 -12.96
N SER A 9 -8.85 -11.48 -11.76
CA SER A 9 -9.63 -10.93 -10.66
C SER A 9 -9.82 -9.42 -10.87
N LYS A 10 -10.83 -9.09 -11.67
CA LYS A 10 -11.39 -7.72 -11.75
C LYS A 10 -12.30 -7.49 -10.53
N ASP A 11 -11.83 -7.75 -9.32
CA ASP A 11 -12.49 -7.26 -8.14
C ASP A 11 -12.50 -5.74 -8.25
N LYS A 12 -13.62 -5.20 -8.76
CA LYS A 12 -13.83 -3.77 -8.75
C LYS A 12 -13.77 -3.35 -7.29
N MET A 13 -12.78 -2.55 -6.96
CA MET A 13 -12.74 -1.93 -5.64
C MET A 13 -14.10 -1.28 -5.37
N ASP A 14 -14.70 -1.63 -4.25
CA ASP A 14 -15.87 -0.89 -3.79
C ASP A 14 -15.48 0.57 -3.48
N TYR A 15 -16.47 1.41 -3.25
CA TYR A 15 -16.26 2.82 -3.00
C TYR A 15 -15.33 3.06 -1.80
N GLY A 16 -15.51 2.30 -0.70
CA GLY A 16 -14.72 2.45 0.52
C GLY A 16 -13.23 2.10 0.31
N ARG A 17 -12.95 1.00 -0.40
CA ARG A 17 -11.56 0.61 -0.75
C ARG A 17 -10.91 1.64 -1.67
N ARG A 18 -11.65 2.18 -2.63
CA ARG A 18 -11.13 3.22 -3.54
C ARG A 18 -10.75 4.48 -2.78
N GLU A 19 -11.61 4.95 -1.87
CA GLU A 19 -11.31 6.12 -1.04
C GLU A 19 -10.14 5.86 -0.08
N ALA A 20 -10.01 4.65 0.47
CA ALA A 20 -8.85 4.28 1.27
C ALA A 20 -7.54 4.31 0.45
N MET A 21 -7.57 3.83 -0.81
CA MET A 21 -6.41 3.91 -1.71
C MET A 21 -6.09 5.36 -2.09
N ASN A 22 -7.09 6.20 -2.37
CA ASN A 22 -6.88 7.63 -2.63
C ASN A 22 -6.23 8.34 -1.43
N SER A 23 -6.69 8.03 -0.22
CA SER A 23 -6.08 8.55 1.01
C SER A 23 -4.64 8.07 1.19
N LEU A 24 -4.37 6.78 0.91
CA LEU A 24 -3.02 6.24 1.00
C LEU A 24 -2.08 6.90 -0.03
N LYS A 25 -2.51 7.05 -1.29
CA LYS A 25 -1.75 7.75 -2.34
C LYS A 25 -1.44 9.20 -1.94
N THR A 26 -2.44 9.91 -1.41
CA THR A 26 -2.26 11.29 -0.93
C THR A 26 -1.24 11.35 0.20
N ASN A 27 -1.31 10.44 1.16
CA ASN A 27 -0.32 10.36 2.24
C ASN A 27 1.09 10.07 1.72
N LEU A 28 1.21 9.19 0.71
CA LEU A 28 2.49 8.89 0.07
C LEU A 28 3.07 10.11 -0.66
N SER A 29 2.24 10.94 -1.30
CA SER A 29 2.72 12.16 -1.97
C SER A 29 3.32 13.20 -1.01
N PHE A 30 3.01 13.12 0.29
CA PHE A 30 3.63 13.96 1.32
C PHE A 30 4.93 13.39 1.89
N CYS A 31 5.32 12.17 1.49
CA CYS A 31 6.53 11.53 2.02
C CYS A 31 7.84 11.98 1.36
N GLY A 32 7.77 12.81 0.32
CA GLY A 32 8.91 13.34 -0.44
C GLY A 32 9.13 12.61 -1.77
N ASP A 33 9.79 13.31 -2.68
CA ASP A 33 10.04 12.84 -4.06
C ASP A 33 11.13 11.75 -4.15
N ASP A 34 11.83 11.48 -3.06
CA ASP A 34 12.89 10.48 -2.93
C ASP A 34 12.38 9.08 -2.56
N THR A 35 11.05 8.93 -2.44
CA THR A 35 10.41 7.67 -2.06
C THR A 35 9.96 6.90 -3.31
N HIS A 36 10.87 6.13 -3.90
CA HIS A 36 10.60 5.32 -5.10
C HIS A 36 10.38 3.84 -4.78
N VAL A 37 11.15 3.28 -3.84
CA VAL A 37 11.10 1.86 -3.47
C VAL A 37 10.47 1.71 -2.10
N ILE A 38 9.27 1.11 -2.06
CA ILE A 38 8.51 0.94 -0.82
C ILE A 38 8.35 -0.55 -0.50
N LEU A 39 8.87 -0.97 0.64
CA LEU A 39 8.67 -2.31 1.17
C LEU A 39 7.33 -2.40 1.92
N PHE A 40 6.57 -3.44 1.64
CA PHE A 40 5.38 -3.81 2.40
C PHE A 40 5.62 -5.10 3.16
N THR A 41 5.36 -5.07 4.45
CA THR A 41 5.38 -6.25 5.31
C THR A 41 4.23 -6.21 6.32
N SER A 42 4.08 -7.24 7.13
CA SER A 42 3.03 -7.33 8.15
C SER A 42 3.57 -8.00 9.42
N CYS A 43 2.78 -8.00 10.48
CA CYS A 43 3.17 -8.70 11.71
C CYS A 43 2.89 -10.19 11.63
N THR A 44 1.75 -10.57 11.02
CA THR A 44 1.30 -11.96 10.91
C THR A 44 0.84 -12.27 9.47
N PRO A 45 0.72 -13.55 9.10
CA PRO A 45 0.08 -13.94 7.83
C PRO A 45 -1.36 -13.43 7.75
N ASP A 46 -1.86 -13.32 6.52
CA ASP A 46 -3.25 -13.01 6.19
C ASP A 46 -3.76 -11.61 6.62
N GLU A 47 -2.91 -10.69 7.06
CA GLU A 47 -3.29 -9.30 7.36
C GLU A 47 -3.69 -8.48 6.10
N GLY A 48 -3.58 -9.08 4.92
CA GLY A 48 -4.00 -8.47 3.65
C GLY A 48 -2.93 -7.63 2.95
N LYS A 49 -1.67 -7.76 3.35
CA LYS A 49 -0.50 -7.09 2.80
C LYS A 49 -0.50 -7.10 1.26
N SER A 50 -0.44 -8.28 0.63
CA SER A 50 -0.40 -8.42 -0.84
C SER A 50 -1.62 -7.83 -1.55
N THR A 51 -2.81 -7.82 -0.91
CA THR A 51 -4.00 -7.18 -1.44
C THR A 51 -3.85 -5.66 -1.44
N VAL A 52 -3.40 -5.08 -0.32
CA VAL A 52 -3.16 -3.63 -0.19
C VAL A 52 -2.10 -3.18 -1.20
N THR A 53 -1.00 -3.93 -1.32
CA THR A 53 0.10 -3.60 -2.24
C THR A 53 -0.35 -3.66 -3.71
N MET A 54 -1.13 -4.68 -4.09
CA MET A 54 -1.69 -4.82 -5.43
C MET A 54 -2.69 -3.70 -5.75
N ASP A 55 -3.60 -3.38 -4.82
CA ASP A 55 -4.59 -2.31 -5.00
C ASP A 55 -3.89 -0.94 -5.16
N LEU A 56 -2.85 -0.70 -4.36
CA LEU A 56 -2.05 0.52 -4.47
C LEU A 56 -1.31 0.59 -5.82
N ALA A 57 -0.68 -0.51 -6.25
CA ALA A 57 0.02 -0.57 -7.54
C ALA A 57 -0.92 -0.23 -8.71
N ARG A 58 -2.11 -0.84 -8.74
CA ARG A 58 -3.15 -0.54 -9.72
C ARG A 58 -3.57 0.92 -9.70
N SER A 59 -3.84 1.44 -8.50
CA SER A 59 -4.32 2.81 -8.33
C SER A 59 -3.28 3.86 -8.72
N LEU A 60 -1.99 3.60 -8.49
CA LEU A 60 -0.89 4.45 -8.93
C LEU A 60 -0.71 4.41 -10.46
N ALA A 61 -0.86 3.21 -11.06
CA ALA A 61 -0.78 3.04 -12.51
C ALA A 61 -1.95 3.72 -13.23
N GLU A 62 -3.17 3.64 -12.67
CA GLU A 62 -4.35 4.37 -13.17
C GLU A 62 -4.15 5.90 -13.15
N ASP A 63 -3.34 6.42 -12.22
CA ASP A 63 -2.92 7.83 -12.17
C ASP A 63 -1.77 8.17 -13.14
N GLY A 64 -1.35 7.21 -13.98
CA GLY A 64 -0.32 7.39 -15.01
C GLY A 64 1.13 7.19 -14.53
N LYS A 65 1.36 6.75 -13.29
CA LYS A 65 2.70 6.39 -12.81
C LYS A 65 3.13 5.04 -13.36
N LYS A 66 4.39 4.91 -13.76
CA LYS A 66 4.97 3.63 -14.16
C LYS A 66 5.35 2.83 -12.92
N VAL A 67 4.60 1.77 -12.63
CA VAL A 67 4.68 1.01 -11.37
C VAL A 67 5.12 -0.43 -11.64
N ILE A 68 5.99 -0.95 -10.78
CA ILE A 68 6.26 -2.37 -10.71
C ILE A 68 6.01 -2.92 -9.31
N LEU A 69 5.32 -4.04 -9.22
CA LEU A 69 5.15 -4.80 -7.98
C LEU A 69 6.09 -6.01 -8.02
N VAL A 70 6.92 -6.16 -6.99
CA VAL A 70 7.83 -7.29 -6.80
C VAL A 70 7.29 -8.16 -5.67
N ASP A 71 6.87 -9.38 -6.00
CA ASP A 71 6.48 -10.38 -5.00
C ASP A 71 7.74 -11.08 -4.46
N ALA A 72 8.20 -10.64 -3.31
CA ALA A 72 9.37 -11.16 -2.61
C ALA A 72 9.02 -12.20 -1.53
N ASP A 73 7.75 -12.66 -1.46
CA ASP A 73 7.38 -13.79 -0.61
C ASP A 73 7.73 -15.13 -1.29
N LEU A 74 9.02 -15.49 -1.27
CA LEU A 74 9.54 -16.73 -1.85
C LEU A 74 9.16 -17.98 -1.02
N ARG A 75 8.46 -17.80 0.12
CA ARG A 75 8.04 -18.89 1.01
C ARG A 75 6.64 -19.39 0.70
N LYS A 76 5.70 -18.46 0.57
CA LYS A 76 4.28 -18.76 0.40
C LYS A 76 3.57 -17.62 -0.34
N SER A 77 4.01 -17.31 -1.56
CA SER A 77 3.27 -16.35 -2.37
C SER A 77 1.84 -16.83 -2.63
N VAL A 78 0.90 -15.92 -2.43
CA VAL A 78 -0.53 -16.13 -2.74
C VAL A 78 -0.99 -15.29 -3.92
N LEU A 79 -0.13 -14.47 -4.47
CA LEU A 79 -0.45 -13.41 -5.42
C LEU A 79 -1.00 -13.99 -6.73
N VAL A 80 -0.31 -14.99 -7.31
CA VAL A 80 -0.72 -15.64 -8.55
C VAL A 80 -2.09 -16.29 -8.42
N GLY A 81 -2.31 -17.07 -7.35
CA GLY A 81 -3.57 -17.76 -7.12
C GLY A 81 -4.71 -16.81 -6.78
N ARG A 82 -4.48 -15.82 -5.92
CA ARG A 82 -5.48 -14.84 -5.47
C ARG A 82 -5.99 -13.97 -6.62
N HIS A 83 -5.09 -13.52 -7.49
CA HIS A 83 -5.43 -12.66 -8.63
C HIS A 83 -5.69 -13.43 -9.92
N ARG A 84 -5.69 -14.78 -9.85
CA ARG A 84 -5.93 -15.66 -11.01
C ARG A 84 -5.10 -15.22 -12.21
N ILE A 85 -3.79 -15.04 -11.98
CA ILE A 85 -2.87 -14.60 -13.02
C ILE A 85 -2.71 -15.71 -14.04
N THR A 86 -2.96 -15.39 -15.32
CA THR A 86 -2.80 -16.30 -16.45
C THR A 86 -1.91 -15.69 -17.51
N SER A 87 -1.25 -16.53 -18.28
CA SER A 87 -0.42 -16.16 -19.44
C SER A 87 -0.50 -17.26 -20.48
N GLU A 88 -0.29 -16.90 -21.74
CA GLU A 88 -0.11 -17.86 -22.85
C GLU A 88 1.30 -18.48 -22.83
N GLN A 89 2.25 -17.86 -22.15
CA GLN A 89 3.64 -18.31 -22.04
C GLN A 89 3.95 -18.72 -20.60
N GLU A 90 5.04 -19.45 -20.42
CA GLU A 90 5.54 -19.82 -19.11
C GLU A 90 5.93 -18.56 -18.32
N ILE A 91 5.45 -18.46 -17.07
CA ILE A 91 5.71 -17.33 -16.18
C ILE A 91 6.94 -17.66 -15.35
N TYR A 92 8.04 -16.93 -15.57
CA TYR A 92 9.21 -16.98 -14.72
C TYR A 92 9.10 -15.89 -13.63
N GLY A 93 9.58 -16.20 -12.43
CA GLY A 93 9.49 -15.30 -11.28
C GLY A 93 10.85 -14.98 -10.66
N LEU A 94 10.80 -14.25 -9.57
CA LEU A 94 11.95 -13.76 -8.82
C LEU A 94 12.93 -14.87 -8.45
N SER A 95 12.44 -16.02 -7.99
CA SER A 95 13.28 -17.16 -7.61
C SER A 95 14.16 -17.68 -8.75
N HIS A 96 13.66 -17.68 -9.98
CA HIS A 96 14.45 -18.08 -11.16
C HIS A 96 15.61 -17.10 -11.45
N TYR A 97 15.34 -15.79 -11.31
CA TYR A 97 16.35 -14.77 -11.50
C TYR A 97 17.43 -14.83 -10.41
N LEU A 98 17.02 -14.92 -9.14
CA LEU A 98 17.95 -14.98 -8.01
C LEU A 98 18.81 -16.25 -8.00
N ALA A 99 18.31 -17.33 -8.60
CA ALA A 99 19.07 -18.57 -8.84
C ALA A 99 19.97 -18.52 -10.10
N GLY A 100 20.00 -17.39 -10.83
CA GLY A 100 20.78 -17.24 -12.05
C GLY A 100 20.26 -18.00 -13.27
N GLN A 101 19.03 -18.51 -13.21
CA GLN A 101 18.42 -19.31 -14.28
C GLN A 101 17.81 -18.46 -15.40
N LYS A 102 17.40 -17.22 -15.07
CA LYS A 102 16.75 -16.27 -15.98
C LYS A 102 17.33 -14.87 -15.82
N LYS A 103 17.24 -14.08 -16.88
CA LYS A 103 17.62 -12.67 -16.83
C LYS A 103 16.48 -11.82 -16.24
N LEU A 104 16.79 -10.61 -15.78
CA LEU A 104 15.78 -9.71 -15.21
C LEU A 104 14.61 -9.43 -16.18
N GLN A 105 14.92 -9.20 -17.45
CA GLN A 105 13.91 -8.96 -18.49
C GLN A 105 12.95 -10.14 -18.72
N ASP A 106 13.36 -11.37 -18.39
CA ASP A 106 12.54 -12.56 -18.59
C ASP A 106 11.51 -12.77 -17.46
N ILE A 107 11.73 -12.11 -16.31
CA ILE A 107 10.86 -12.21 -15.13
C ILE A 107 9.92 -11.02 -14.96
N ILE A 108 10.15 -9.91 -15.67
CA ILE A 108 9.22 -8.78 -15.70
C ILE A 108 8.05 -9.14 -16.60
N GLN A 109 6.85 -9.17 -16.01
CA GLN A 109 5.60 -9.50 -16.68
C GLN A 109 4.80 -8.21 -16.91
N GLN A 110 4.49 -7.87 -18.15
CA GLN A 110 3.55 -6.79 -18.45
C GLN A 110 2.13 -7.25 -18.12
N THR A 111 1.41 -6.46 -17.34
CA THR A 111 0.01 -6.76 -17.04
C THR A 111 -0.94 -6.22 -18.12
N ASP A 112 -2.22 -6.58 -18.04
CA ASP A 112 -3.30 -5.99 -18.86
C ASP A 112 -3.72 -4.58 -18.38
N ILE A 113 -3.06 -4.06 -17.34
CA ILE A 113 -3.24 -2.69 -16.84
C ILE A 113 -2.06 -1.84 -17.36
N GLU A 114 -2.38 -0.74 -18.03
CA GLU A 114 -1.37 0.17 -18.54
C GLU A 114 -0.48 0.72 -17.41
N ASN A 115 0.82 0.86 -17.66
CA ASN A 115 1.83 1.33 -16.69
C ASN A 115 2.03 0.44 -15.46
N PHE A 116 1.51 -0.80 -15.45
CA PHE A 116 1.68 -1.72 -14.35
C PHE A 116 2.36 -3.01 -14.77
N ASP A 117 3.57 -3.24 -14.27
CA ASP A 117 4.33 -4.47 -14.44
C ASP A 117 4.43 -5.25 -13.13
N LEU A 118 4.66 -6.56 -13.23
CA LEU A 118 4.70 -7.47 -12.09
C LEU A 118 5.88 -8.44 -12.19
N ILE A 119 6.60 -8.64 -11.08
CA ILE A 119 7.51 -9.77 -10.88
C ILE A 119 6.86 -10.69 -9.85
N VAL A 120 6.45 -11.89 -10.27
CA VAL A 120 5.91 -12.91 -9.36
C VAL A 120 7.04 -13.62 -8.61
N ALA A 121 6.75 -14.21 -7.45
CA ALA A 121 7.76 -14.91 -6.65
C ALA A 121 8.43 -16.10 -7.39
N GLY A 122 7.66 -16.82 -8.20
CA GLY A 122 8.10 -18.07 -8.82
C GLY A 122 7.97 -19.27 -7.88
N PRO A 123 8.62 -20.41 -8.18
CA PRO A 123 8.58 -21.59 -7.32
C PRO A 123 9.24 -21.35 -5.96
N THR A 124 8.72 -22.05 -4.95
CA THR A 124 9.27 -22.04 -3.58
C THR A 124 10.71 -22.55 -3.57
N VAL A 125 11.56 -21.90 -2.79
CA VAL A 125 12.99 -22.20 -2.70
C VAL A 125 13.40 -22.62 -1.28
N PRO A 126 14.46 -23.44 -1.13
CA PRO A 126 14.91 -23.91 0.19
C PRO A 126 15.48 -22.80 1.10
N ASN A 127 16.13 -21.79 0.51
CA ASN A 127 16.79 -20.69 1.24
C ASN A 127 16.35 -19.31 0.71
N PRO A 128 15.12 -18.88 1.03
CA PRO A 128 14.62 -17.57 0.58
C PRO A 128 15.47 -16.41 1.07
N THR A 129 15.82 -16.39 2.34
CA THR A 129 16.59 -15.32 2.99
C THR A 129 17.96 -15.12 2.33
N GLY A 130 18.67 -16.22 2.04
CA GLY A 130 19.97 -16.15 1.36
C GLY A 130 19.86 -15.63 -0.09
N LEU A 131 18.79 -15.97 -0.79
CA LEU A 131 18.54 -15.46 -2.14
C LEU A 131 18.18 -13.97 -2.14
N LEU A 132 17.32 -13.53 -1.22
CA LEU A 132 16.94 -12.12 -1.08
C LEU A 132 18.11 -11.24 -0.61
N GLY A 133 19.07 -11.80 0.14
CA GLY A 133 20.26 -11.09 0.59
C GLY A 133 21.42 -11.09 -0.40
N ASN A 134 21.28 -11.67 -1.59
CA ASN A 134 22.36 -11.73 -2.56
C ASN A 134 22.47 -10.45 -3.42
N THR A 135 23.60 -10.29 -4.13
CA THR A 135 23.86 -9.13 -4.98
C THR A 135 22.91 -9.02 -6.17
N TYR A 136 22.32 -10.13 -6.64
CA TYR A 136 21.34 -10.09 -7.73
C TYR A 136 20.09 -9.32 -7.32
N PHE A 137 19.59 -9.51 -6.09
CA PHE A 137 18.42 -8.79 -5.61
C PHE A 137 18.71 -7.29 -5.50
N ALA A 138 19.85 -6.90 -4.92
CA ALA A 138 20.26 -5.50 -4.81
C ALA A 138 20.38 -4.83 -6.20
N ASN A 139 21.07 -5.47 -7.14
CA ASN A 139 21.20 -4.97 -8.51
C ASN A 139 19.84 -4.84 -9.21
N MET A 140 18.93 -5.77 -8.98
CA MET A 140 17.57 -5.69 -9.51
C MET A 140 16.85 -4.44 -8.99
N ILE A 141 16.87 -4.20 -7.69
CA ILE A 141 16.20 -3.03 -7.08
C ILE A 141 16.75 -1.74 -7.69
N GLU A 142 18.07 -1.59 -7.86
CA GLU A 142 18.69 -0.41 -8.49
C GLU A 142 18.22 -0.20 -9.94
N VAL A 143 18.17 -1.27 -10.73
CA VAL A 143 17.67 -1.21 -12.11
C VAL A 143 16.18 -0.82 -12.14
N LEU A 144 15.36 -1.42 -11.27
CA LEU A 144 13.95 -1.10 -11.20
C LEU A 144 13.71 0.34 -10.74
N LYS A 145 14.45 0.82 -9.74
CA LYS A 145 14.39 2.20 -9.24
C LYS A 145 14.67 3.24 -10.33
N SER A 146 15.58 2.93 -11.26
CA SER A 146 15.89 3.81 -12.40
C SER A 146 14.89 3.74 -13.55
N SER A 147 14.04 2.70 -13.59
CA SER A 147 13.16 2.40 -14.73
C SER A 147 11.68 2.64 -14.46
N TYR A 148 11.30 2.76 -13.20
CA TYR A 148 9.92 2.92 -12.73
C TYR A 148 9.78 4.12 -11.79
N ASP A 149 8.62 4.77 -11.81
CA ASP A 149 8.29 5.85 -10.87
C ASP A 149 8.11 5.30 -9.45
N MET A 150 7.54 4.07 -9.36
CA MET A 150 7.30 3.39 -8.09
C MET A 150 7.61 1.90 -8.18
N VAL A 151 8.39 1.41 -7.22
CA VAL A 151 8.70 -0.02 -7.01
C VAL A 151 8.09 -0.43 -5.68
N LEU A 152 7.09 -1.31 -5.71
CA LEU A 152 6.46 -1.85 -4.51
C LEU A 152 6.97 -3.26 -4.27
N VAL A 153 7.52 -3.53 -3.09
CA VAL A 153 8.10 -4.83 -2.73
C VAL A 153 7.24 -5.49 -1.67
N ASP A 154 6.51 -6.55 -2.04
CA ASP A 154 5.66 -7.32 -1.15
C ASP A 154 6.47 -8.43 -0.47
N CYS A 155 6.82 -8.25 0.81
CA CYS A 155 7.61 -9.20 1.61
C CYS A 155 6.76 -10.04 2.55
N PRO A 156 7.20 -11.24 2.98
CA PRO A 156 6.49 -12.02 3.98
C PRO A 156 6.38 -11.29 5.33
N PRO A 157 5.52 -11.78 6.25
CA PRO A 157 5.33 -11.16 7.56
C PRO A 157 6.62 -11.13 8.38
N LEU A 158 7.10 -9.93 8.75
CA LEU A 158 8.33 -9.74 9.53
C LEU A 158 8.24 -10.36 10.93
N GLY A 159 7.06 -10.39 11.52
CA GLY A 159 6.88 -11.03 12.82
C GLY A 159 7.03 -12.57 12.81
N TRP A 160 7.11 -13.19 11.63
CA TRP A 160 7.27 -14.64 11.46
C TRP A 160 8.60 -15.03 10.85
N VAL A 161 9.12 -14.24 9.89
CA VAL A 161 10.36 -14.52 9.17
C VAL A 161 11.15 -13.24 8.92
N ILE A 162 12.48 -13.37 8.86
CA ILE A 162 13.40 -12.24 8.80
C ILE A 162 13.53 -11.59 7.40
N ASP A 163 12.93 -12.17 6.38
CA ASP A 163 13.15 -11.83 4.98
C ASP A 163 12.92 -10.34 4.69
N ALA A 164 11.84 -9.76 5.25
CA ALA A 164 11.57 -8.33 5.10
C ALA A 164 12.68 -7.44 5.69
N ALA A 165 13.32 -7.85 6.78
CA ALA A 165 14.44 -7.11 7.37
C ALA A 165 15.71 -7.20 6.50
N VAL A 166 15.89 -8.28 5.73
CA VAL A 166 17.00 -8.43 4.78
C VAL A 166 16.80 -7.53 3.55
N VAL A 167 15.56 -7.39 3.10
CA VAL A 167 15.20 -6.56 1.94
C VAL A 167 15.14 -5.06 2.29
N ALA A 168 14.74 -4.72 3.50
CA ALA A 168 14.48 -3.35 3.95
C ALA A 168 15.63 -2.36 3.69
N PRO A 169 16.94 -2.70 3.91
CA PRO A 169 18.04 -1.78 3.63
C PRO A 169 18.19 -1.38 2.15
N LEU A 170 17.55 -2.11 1.24
CA LEU A 170 17.57 -1.84 -0.20
C LEU A 170 16.37 -0.99 -0.66
N CYS A 171 15.47 -0.64 0.27
CA CYS A 171 14.28 0.15 0.00
C CYS A 171 14.41 1.55 0.60
N ASP A 172 13.79 2.55 -0.04
CA ASP A 172 13.78 3.92 0.47
C ASP A 172 12.91 4.04 1.71
N SER A 173 11.89 3.19 1.80
CA SER A 173 10.93 3.23 2.91
C SER A 173 10.16 1.92 3.07
N ALA A 174 9.44 1.80 4.18
CA ALA A 174 8.63 0.65 4.51
C ALA A 174 7.25 1.03 5.06
N ILE A 175 6.27 0.18 4.80
CA ILE A 175 4.91 0.25 5.33
C ILE A 175 4.58 -1.07 6.01
N LEU A 176 4.03 -1.01 7.24
CA LEU A 176 3.45 -2.15 7.93
C LEU A 176 1.95 -2.24 7.63
N VAL A 177 1.48 -3.38 7.16
CA VAL A 177 0.05 -3.67 7.00
C VAL A 177 -0.40 -4.51 8.18
N VAL A 178 -1.46 -4.08 8.85
CA VAL A 178 -1.96 -4.70 10.08
C VAL A 178 -3.47 -4.89 9.98
N GLU A 179 -3.97 -6.07 10.33
CA GLU A 179 -5.39 -6.31 10.43
C GLU A 179 -5.97 -5.70 11.71
N SER A 180 -7.07 -4.99 11.58
CA SER A 180 -7.77 -4.38 12.71
C SER A 180 -8.19 -5.42 13.73
N ASN A 181 -7.85 -5.19 15.01
CA ASN A 181 -8.16 -6.05 16.15
C ASN A 181 -7.58 -7.49 16.08
N ALA A 182 -6.61 -7.77 15.21
CA ALA A 182 -6.02 -9.10 15.08
C ALA A 182 -4.81 -9.32 16.00
N ILE A 183 -4.04 -8.26 16.29
CA ILE A 183 -2.83 -8.34 17.09
C ILE A 183 -2.81 -7.30 18.22
N SER A 184 -2.00 -7.55 19.24
CA SER A 184 -1.80 -6.58 20.32
C SER A 184 -0.92 -5.42 19.86
N TYR A 185 -1.16 -4.22 20.42
CA TYR A 185 -0.31 -3.06 20.21
C TYR A 185 1.15 -3.33 20.55
N ARG A 186 1.41 -4.07 21.62
CA ARG A 186 2.77 -4.45 22.03
C ARG A 186 3.49 -5.26 20.96
N TYR A 187 2.82 -6.25 20.37
CA TYR A 187 3.40 -7.05 19.30
C TYR A 187 3.71 -6.24 18.05
N LEU A 188 2.80 -5.31 17.67
CA LEU A 188 3.07 -4.36 16.59
C LEU A 188 4.32 -3.51 16.87
N GLN A 189 4.49 -3.02 18.12
CA GLN A 189 5.68 -2.25 18.51
C GLN A 189 6.97 -3.09 18.43
N ASP A 190 6.92 -4.37 18.79
CA ASP A 190 8.08 -5.26 18.72
C ASP A 190 8.50 -5.51 17.25
N VAL A 191 7.54 -5.76 16.35
CA VAL A 191 7.79 -5.89 14.90
C VAL A 191 8.29 -4.58 14.29
N LYS A 192 7.70 -3.45 14.67
CA LYS A 192 8.15 -2.11 14.25
C LYS A 192 9.62 -1.88 14.62
N LYS A 193 10.03 -2.21 15.87
CA LYS A 193 11.42 -2.09 16.33
C LYS A 193 12.37 -2.95 15.49
N GLN A 194 11.98 -4.18 15.14
CA GLN A 194 12.79 -5.01 14.25
C GLN A 194 13.02 -4.34 12.89
N LEU A 195 11.98 -3.71 12.34
CA LEU A 195 12.08 -3.00 11.07
C LEU A 195 12.94 -1.74 11.21
N GLU A 196 12.83 -0.98 12.31
CA GLU A 196 13.64 0.21 12.61
C GLU A 196 15.13 -0.11 12.70
N LEU A 197 15.50 -1.30 13.22
CA LEU A 197 16.91 -1.75 13.31
C LEU A 197 17.57 -1.93 11.94
N THR A 198 16.80 -2.07 10.87
CA THR A 198 17.35 -2.15 9.50
C THR A 198 17.79 -0.79 8.94
N GLY A 199 17.44 0.31 9.60
CA GLY A 199 17.69 1.67 9.15
C GLY A 199 16.68 2.19 8.12
N VAL A 200 15.72 1.38 7.65
CA VAL A 200 14.71 1.81 6.68
C VAL A 200 13.75 2.83 7.32
N ARG A 201 13.37 3.85 6.57
CA ARG A 201 12.36 4.83 6.97
C ARG A 201 10.98 4.18 6.99
N ILE A 202 10.33 4.11 8.14
CA ILE A 202 8.95 3.62 8.26
C ILE A 202 8.00 4.78 7.98
N LEU A 203 7.22 4.71 6.89
CA LEU A 203 6.24 5.74 6.52
C LEU A 203 5.00 5.69 7.42
N GLY A 204 4.62 4.49 7.86
CA GLY A 204 3.46 4.33 8.71
C GLY A 204 2.91 2.91 8.74
N VAL A 205 1.68 2.82 9.22
CA VAL A 205 0.91 1.58 9.33
C VAL A 205 -0.40 1.72 8.54
N VAL A 206 -0.70 0.75 7.69
CA VAL A 206 -2.01 0.60 7.04
C VAL A 206 -2.86 -0.33 7.89
N LEU A 207 -3.89 0.22 8.52
CA LEU A 207 -4.88 -0.57 9.24
C LEU A 207 -5.89 -1.14 8.25
N ASN A 208 -5.82 -2.46 8.03
CA ASN A 208 -6.64 -3.17 7.07
C ASN A 208 -7.81 -3.93 7.73
N LYS A 209 -8.79 -4.37 6.92
CA LYS A 209 -9.96 -5.14 7.36
C LYS A 209 -10.76 -4.46 8.48
N VAL A 210 -10.77 -3.14 8.50
CA VAL A 210 -11.57 -2.38 9.46
C VAL A 210 -13.05 -2.65 9.18
N LYS A 211 -13.78 -3.17 10.18
CA LYS A 211 -15.23 -3.31 10.08
C LYS A 211 -15.85 -1.90 10.13
N MET A 212 -16.41 -1.47 9.01
CA MET A 212 -17.21 -0.26 9.00
C MET A 212 -18.58 -0.57 9.62
N GLU A 213 -18.75 -0.22 10.88
CA GLU A 213 -20.11 -0.15 11.43
C GLU A 213 -20.85 0.97 10.68
N THR A 214 -21.97 0.61 10.09
CA THR A 214 -22.87 1.53 9.39
C THR A 214 -23.29 2.63 10.37
N GLY A 215 -22.52 3.73 10.45
CA GLY A 215 -22.89 4.92 11.21
C GLY A 215 -21.83 5.68 12.00
N GLY A 216 -20.62 5.15 12.27
CA GLY A 216 -19.76 5.75 13.29
C GLY A 216 -18.43 6.39 12.84
N TYR A 217 -17.66 5.75 12.01
CA TYR A 217 -16.25 6.14 11.82
C TYR A 217 -16.02 7.12 10.66
N TYR A 218 -16.77 6.99 9.56
CA TYR A 218 -16.65 7.91 8.42
C TYR A 218 -17.19 9.31 8.73
N ASN A 219 -18.17 9.43 9.62
CA ASN A 219 -18.67 10.72 10.08
C ASN A 219 -17.68 11.47 11.00
N ARG A 220 -16.72 10.79 11.60
CA ARG A 220 -15.78 11.44 12.56
C ARG A 220 -14.53 11.98 11.89
N TYR A 221 -14.06 11.37 10.79
CA TYR A 221 -12.88 11.81 10.04
C TYR A 221 -13.21 12.36 8.64
N GLY A 222 -14.28 11.89 7.98
CA GLY A 222 -14.74 12.40 6.69
C GLY A 222 -15.63 13.65 6.77
N GLY A 223 -16.20 13.93 7.94
CA GLY A 223 -17.11 15.08 8.15
C GLY A 223 -16.43 16.47 8.09
N HIS A 224 -15.12 16.56 8.15
CA HIS A 224 -14.42 17.85 8.06
C HIS A 224 -14.03 18.24 6.63
N TYR A 225 -13.89 17.30 5.70
CA TYR A 225 -13.54 17.60 4.30
C TYR A 225 -14.76 17.75 3.37
N GLY A 226 -15.95 17.29 3.78
CA GLY A 226 -17.19 17.34 2.96
C GLY A 226 -17.95 18.68 2.96
N LYS A 227 -17.50 19.70 3.68
CA LYS A 227 -18.26 20.97 3.84
C LYS A 227 -17.87 22.09 2.86
N TYR A 228 -16.91 21.87 1.95
CA TYR A 228 -16.48 22.87 0.96
C TYR A 228 -17.16 22.76 -0.42
N GLY A 229 -18.15 21.89 -0.60
CA GLY A 229 -18.82 21.64 -1.88
C GLY A 229 -20.23 22.21 -2.04
N LYS A 230 -20.60 23.30 -1.32
CA LYS A 230 -21.91 23.98 -1.55
C LYS A 230 -21.76 25.50 -1.59
N TYR A 231 -21.04 26.01 -2.57
CA TYR A 231 -21.19 27.39 -3.01
C TYR A 231 -21.76 27.39 -4.43
N GLY A 232 -23.06 27.64 -4.53
CA GLY A 232 -23.72 27.80 -5.80
C GLY A 232 -25.25 27.94 -5.69
N LYS A 233 -25.75 29.03 -5.06
CA LYS A 233 -27.01 29.65 -5.48
C LYS A 233 -27.07 31.06 -4.91
N TYR A 234 -26.78 32.02 -5.77
CA TYR A 234 -27.15 33.42 -5.61
C TYR A 234 -28.67 33.57 -5.71
N GLY A 235 -29.26 34.36 -4.83
CA GLY A 235 -30.56 34.97 -5.11
C GLY A 235 -31.43 35.20 -3.86
N LYS A 236 -31.38 36.33 -3.25
CA LYS A 236 -32.34 37.41 -3.15
C LYS A 236 -32.23 38.27 -1.88
N TYR A 237 -32.09 39.54 -2.11
CA TYR A 237 -32.21 40.64 -1.15
C TYR A 237 -33.52 40.61 -0.36
N GLY A 238 -33.48 41.04 0.92
CA GLY A 238 -34.69 41.52 1.57
C GLY A 238 -34.59 41.65 3.11
N LYS A 239 -34.34 42.90 3.52
CA LYS A 239 -34.88 43.63 4.66
C LYS A 239 -34.21 43.57 6.05
N TYR A 240 -33.75 44.74 6.38
CA TYR A 240 -33.41 45.35 7.68
C TYR A 240 -34.48 45.24 8.77
N GLY A 241 -34.03 45.24 10.02
CA GLY A 241 -34.74 45.70 11.21
C GLY A 241 -34.60 44.70 12.37
N LYS A 242 -34.18 45.02 13.52
CA LYS A 242 -34.06 46.15 14.42
C LYS A 242 -33.19 45.72 15.61
N TYR A 243 -32.39 46.63 16.09
CA TYR A 243 -31.72 46.63 17.38
C TYR A 243 -32.75 46.87 18.53
N GLU A 244 -32.57 46.23 19.68
CA GLU A 244 -32.90 46.69 21.04
C GLU A 244 -32.17 45.76 21.98
N GLN A 245 -31.14 46.10 22.69
CA GLN A 245 -30.80 47.01 23.75
C GLN A 245 -31.34 46.59 25.12
N TYR A 246 -30.40 46.21 26.02
CA TYR A 246 -30.21 46.44 27.44
C TYR A 246 -31.35 46.22 28.45
N GLY A 247 -30.96 45.61 29.58
CA GLY A 247 -31.61 45.78 30.87
C GLY A 247 -31.07 44.87 31.96
N GLU A 248 -30.17 45.40 32.76
CA GLU A 248 -29.75 44.96 34.09
C GLU A 248 -30.93 44.89 35.05
N THR A 249 -30.84 44.06 36.07
CA THR A 249 -30.96 44.26 37.51
C THR A 249 -31.25 42.91 38.17
N ALA A 250 -30.36 42.40 39.01
CA ALA A 250 -30.18 42.63 40.42
C ALA A 250 -31.33 42.19 41.31
N ASP A 251 -31.01 41.22 42.13
CA ASP A 251 -31.25 41.09 43.57
C ASP A 251 -32.64 40.65 44.11
N LYS A 252 -32.53 39.69 45.02
CA LYS A 252 -33.20 39.46 46.32
C LYS A 252 -34.11 38.28 46.49
N ASP A 253 -33.69 37.48 47.47
CA ASP A 253 -34.40 36.83 48.58
C ASP A 253 -35.51 35.80 48.28
N LYS A 254 -35.23 34.56 48.49
CA LYS A 254 -35.53 33.79 49.73
C LYS A 254 -34.95 32.37 49.61
#